data_52a7f64d1310497b43661a63e0da3b7d
#
_entry.id   52a7f64d1310497b43661a63e0da3b7d
#
_cell.length_a   1.000
_cell.length_b   1.000
_cell.length_c   1.000
_cell.angle_alpha   90.00
_cell.angle_beta   90.00
_cell.angle_gamma   90.00
#
_symmetry.space_group_name_H-M   'P 1'
#
loop_
_entity.id
_entity.type
_entity.pdbx_description
1 polymer ?
#
loop_
_entity_poly.entity_id
_entity_poly.type
_entity_poly.pdbx_seq_one_letter_code
_entity_poly.pdbx_strand_id
1 'polypeptide(L)'
;GVVRQHIGVCYDVCHQAVEFENPSTAIRELTEADIRINKVQISCAIELDNPTSEKARQALATFAEQRYLHQTFAQHSDGRVISHTDLSQELALDPPAEWSQAERWRVHFHVPVDADRLGPLGTTRPELIQALHALGQLSYEPHLEVETYTWPVLPGVKSGDVTAGMARELITTRELITSES
;
A
#
# COMPACT_ATOMS: atom_id res chain seq x y z
N GLY A 1 31.83 8.22 -0.17
CA GLY A 1 32.57 7.15 0.48
C GLY A 1 31.85 5.81 0.32
N VAL A 2 32.53 4.68 0.65
CA VAL A 2 32.04 3.30 0.44
C VAL A 2 30.64 3.08 1.06
N VAL A 3 30.40 3.61 2.26
CA VAL A 3 29.09 3.48 2.94
C VAL A 3 27.96 4.02 2.04
N ARG A 4 28.07 5.23 1.54
CA ARG A 4 27.04 5.86 0.67
C ARG A 4 26.84 5.13 -0.65
N GLN A 5 27.83 4.40 -1.13
CA GLN A 5 27.77 3.65 -2.36
C GLN A 5 27.03 2.31 -2.22
N HIS A 6 27.06 1.71 -1.02
CA HIS A 6 26.58 0.35 -0.79
C HIS A 6 25.45 0.23 0.23
N ILE A 7 25.22 1.27 1.04
CA ILE A 7 24.12 1.30 2.02
C ILE A 7 23.06 2.30 1.56
N GLY A 8 21.82 1.88 1.61
CA GLY A 8 20.66 2.70 1.30
C GLY A 8 19.41 2.14 1.96
N VAL A 9 18.27 2.72 1.65
CA VAL A 9 16.99 2.29 2.20
C VAL A 9 16.30 1.27 1.30
N CYS A 10 15.46 0.43 1.91
CA CYS A 10 14.39 -0.26 1.23
C CYS A 10 13.15 0.64 1.32
N TYR A 11 12.68 1.12 0.18
CA TYR A 11 11.47 1.92 0.09
C TYR A 11 10.27 1.00 -0.10
N ASP A 12 9.39 0.93 0.87
CA ASP A 12 8.18 0.14 0.81
C ASP A 12 7.01 1.06 0.44
N VAL A 13 6.45 0.84 -0.76
CA VAL A 13 5.37 1.68 -1.30
C VAL A 13 4.09 1.56 -0.47
N CYS A 14 3.78 0.36 0.03
CA CYS A 14 2.60 0.14 0.85
C CYS A 14 2.68 0.90 2.18
N HIS A 15 3.80 0.79 2.90
CA HIS A 15 3.99 1.48 4.17
C HIS A 15 3.88 3.00 4.03
N GLN A 16 4.51 3.59 3.02
CA GLN A 16 4.42 5.04 2.76
C GLN A 16 2.98 5.45 2.43
N ALA A 17 2.31 4.64 1.59
CA ALA A 17 0.93 4.94 1.19
C ALA A 17 -0.05 4.87 2.37
N VAL A 18 0.07 3.90 3.28
CA VAL A 18 -0.87 3.78 4.40
C VAL A 18 -0.74 4.93 5.39
N GLU A 19 0.43 5.53 5.53
CA GLU A 19 0.67 6.72 6.35
C GLU A 19 0.27 8.02 5.65
N PHE A 20 -0.31 7.95 4.45
CA PHE A 20 -0.72 9.08 3.62
C PHE A 20 0.43 9.99 3.17
N GLU A 21 1.64 9.46 3.13
CA GLU A 21 2.76 10.19 2.56
C GLU A 21 2.66 10.26 1.03
N ASN A 22 3.07 11.40 0.45
CA ASN A 22 3.14 11.52 -1.00
C ASN A 22 4.42 10.87 -1.52
N PRO A 23 4.32 9.83 -2.38
CA PRO A 23 5.49 9.07 -2.82
C PRO A 23 6.52 9.90 -3.56
N SER A 24 6.07 10.83 -4.42
CA SER A 24 6.99 11.69 -5.20
C SER A 24 7.79 12.62 -4.28
N THR A 25 7.15 13.12 -3.22
CA THR A 25 7.82 13.97 -2.23
C THR A 25 8.82 13.17 -1.41
N ALA A 26 8.41 12.01 -0.88
CA ALA A 26 9.28 11.15 -0.06
C ALA A 26 10.52 10.69 -0.83
N ILE A 27 10.37 10.24 -2.08
CA ILE A 27 11.49 9.81 -2.94
C ILE A 27 12.43 10.99 -3.24
N ARG A 28 11.88 12.17 -3.53
CA ARG A 28 12.67 13.39 -3.75
C ARG A 28 13.47 13.77 -2.52
N GLU A 29 12.85 13.79 -1.34
CA GLU A 29 13.52 14.15 -0.08
C GLU A 29 14.65 13.18 0.28
N LEU A 30 14.45 11.87 0.07
CA LEU A 30 15.53 10.89 0.22
C LEU A 30 16.71 11.21 -0.72
N THR A 31 16.40 11.52 -1.98
CA THR A 31 17.41 11.83 -2.99
C THR A 31 18.17 13.12 -2.65
N GLU A 32 17.46 14.18 -2.25
CA GLU A 32 18.04 15.47 -1.84
C GLU A 32 18.92 15.33 -0.58
N ALA A 33 18.55 14.39 0.32
CA ALA A 33 19.36 14.04 1.49
C ALA A 33 20.57 13.14 1.18
N ASP A 34 20.82 12.81 -0.10
CA ASP A 34 21.87 11.88 -0.54
C ASP A 34 21.72 10.47 0.09
N ILE A 35 20.46 10.06 0.31
CA ILE A 35 20.09 8.72 0.78
C ILE A 35 19.66 7.90 -0.44
N ARG A 36 20.44 6.84 -0.72
CA ARG A 36 20.17 5.97 -1.86
C ARG A 36 19.01 5.01 -1.58
N ILE A 37 18.09 4.88 -2.51
CA ILE A 37 17.08 3.83 -2.51
C ILE A 37 17.68 2.62 -3.23
N ASN A 38 18.03 1.58 -2.49
CA ASN A 38 18.65 0.38 -3.07
C ASN A 38 17.63 -0.68 -3.47
N LYS A 39 16.49 -0.71 -2.78
CA LYS A 39 15.41 -1.66 -3.01
C LYS A 39 14.07 -0.94 -2.91
N VAL A 40 13.10 -1.38 -3.69
CA VAL A 40 11.70 -0.97 -3.60
C VAL A 40 10.83 -2.21 -3.46
N GLN A 41 9.97 -2.23 -2.44
CA GLN A 41 8.91 -3.20 -2.30
C GLN A 41 7.66 -2.65 -2.99
N ILE A 42 7.27 -3.32 -4.07
CA ILE A 42 6.12 -2.97 -4.91
C ILE A 42 4.91 -3.70 -4.36
N SER A 43 4.03 -2.96 -3.73
CA SER A 43 2.86 -3.46 -3.03
C SER A 43 1.77 -2.39 -2.96
N CYS A 44 0.54 -2.82 -2.78
CA CYS A 44 -0.62 -1.96 -2.57
C CYS A 44 -1.32 -2.32 -1.27
N ALA A 45 -1.96 -1.35 -0.65
CA ALA A 45 -2.77 -1.49 0.55
C ALA A 45 -4.26 -1.37 0.22
N ILE A 46 -5.12 -1.76 1.18
CA ILE A 46 -6.55 -1.50 1.12
C ILE A 46 -6.83 -0.03 1.43
N GLU A 47 -7.74 0.59 0.66
CA GLU A 47 -8.31 1.89 0.97
C GLU A 47 -9.83 1.79 1.18
N LEU A 48 -10.33 2.30 2.31
CA LEU A 48 -11.74 2.56 2.57
C LEU A 48 -12.00 4.04 2.27
N ASP A 49 -12.50 4.33 1.07
CA ASP A 49 -12.74 5.67 0.55
C ASP A 49 -14.05 6.32 1.05
N ASN A 50 -14.88 5.57 1.76
CA ASN A 50 -16.11 6.05 2.38
C ASN A 50 -16.35 5.37 3.73
N PRO A 51 -15.76 5.89 4.82
CA PRO A 51 -15.92 5.31 6.16
C PRO A 51 -17.35 5.35 6.70
N THR A 52 -18.23 6.19 6.15
CA THR A 52 -19.66 6.24 6.55
C THR A 52 -20.46 5.09 5.97
N SER A 53 -19.97 4.42 4.92
CA SER A 53 -20.65 3.29 4.29
C SER A 53 -20.53 2.02 5.13
N GLU A 54 -21.62 1.62 5.76
CA GLU A 54 -21.68 0.35 6.50
C GLU A 54 -21.29 -0.85 5.62
N LYS A 55 -21.76 -0.90 4.38
CA LYS A 55 -21.42 -1.96 3.42
C LYS A 55 -19.90 -2.04 3.17
N ALA A 56 -19.24 -0.90 3.04
CA ALA A 56 -17.79 -0.87 2.83
C ALA A 56 -17.03 -1.30 4.09
N ARG A 57 -17.48 -0.87 5.28
CA ARG A 57 -16.91 -1.32 6.56
C ARG A 57 -17.13 -2.82 6.79
N GLN A 58 -18.29 -3.37 6.43
CA GLN A 58 -18.54 -4.82 6.48
C GLN A 58 -17.58 -5.59 5.57
N ALA A 59 -17.32 -5.07 4.37
CA ALA A 59 -16.32 -5.67 3.49
C ALA A 59 -14.91 -5.57 4.09
N LEU A 60 -14.54 -4.42 4.68
CA LEU A 60 -13.25 -4.25 5.35
C LEU A 60 -13.07 -5.22 6.52
N ALA A 61 -14.12 -5.46 7.31
CA ALA A 61 -14.08 -6.39 8.44
C ALA A 61 -13.70 -7.82 8.04
N THR A 62 -13.89 -8.23 6.78
CA THR A 62 -13.49 -9.56 6.30
C THR A 62 -11.96 -9.71 6.16
N PHE A 63 -11.22 -8.61 6.21
CA PHE A 63 -9.75 -8.58 6.18
C PHE A 63 -9.12 -8.54 7.58
N ALA A 64 -9.93 -8.39 8.65
CA ALA A 64 -9.47 -8.53 10.02
C ALA A 64 -9.20 -10.00 10.34
N GLU A 65 -7.92 -10.40 10.26
CA GLU A 65 -7.46 -11.77 10.49
C GLU A 65 -6.31 -11.76 11.52
N GLN A 66 -5.94 -12.91 12.07
CA GLN A 66 -5.04 -12.99 13.24
C GLN A 66 -3.59 -13.36 12.89
N ARG A 67 -3.31 -13.64 11.62
CA ARG A 67 -1.98 -14.12 11.22
C ARG A 67 -0.95 -13.01 11.10
N TYR A 68 -1.40 -11.85 10.63
CA TYR A 68 -0.56 -10.68 10.39
C TYR A 68 -1.12 -9.46 11.13
N LEU A 69 -0.25 -8.51 11.38
CA LEU A 69 -0.62 -7.21 11.94
C LEU A 69 -1.00 -6.26 10.80
N HIS A 70 -2.19 -5.68 10.86
CA HIS A 70 -2.72 -4.78 9.84
C HIS A 70 -2.87 -3.36 10.40
N GLN A 71 -1.75 -2.64 10.45
CA GLN A 71 -1.75 -1.23 10.86
C GLN A 71 -2.78 -0.45 10.05
N THR A 72 -3.61 0.32 10.74
CA THR A 72 -4.71 1.06 10.13
C THR A 72 -4.55 2.54 10.43
N PHE A 73 -4.67 3.35 9.39
CA PHE A 73 -4.58 4.80 9.47
C PHE A 73 -5.85 5.42 8.90
N ALA A 74 -6.28 6.54 9.46
CA ALA A 74 -7.39 7.31 8.94
C ALA A 74 -7.00 8.78 8.80
N GLN A 75 -7.29 9.36 7.63
CA GLN A 75 -7.01 10.75 7.30
C GLN A 75 -8.30 11.55 7.34
N HIS A 76 -8.26 12.70 8.00
CA HIS A 76 -9.31 13.70 8.04
C HIS A 76 -9.14 14.76 6.94
N SER A 77 -10.21 15.48 6.62
CA SER A 77 -10.22 16.54 5.60
C SER A 77 -9.30 17.73 5.92
N ASP A 78 -8.89 17.88 7.17
CA ASP A 78 -7.90 18.88 7.63
C ASP A 78 -6.45 18.38 7.49
N GLY A 79 -6.25 17.17 6.97
CA GLY A 79 -4.95 16.52 6.82
C GLY A 79 -4.45 15.78 8.06
N ARG A 80 -5.16 15.84 9.19
CA ARG A 80 -4.81 15.09 10.40
C ARG A 80 -4.94 13.60 10.16
N VAL A 81 -3.93 12.84 10.55
CA VAL A 81 -3.90 11.37 10.47
C VAL A 81 -3.95 10.79 11.88
N ILE A 82 -4.82 9.81 12.07
CA ILE A 82 -4.89 8.99 13.28
C ILE A 82 -4.55 7.54 12.93
N SER A 83 -4.06 6.78 13.88
CA SER A 83 -3.62 5.40 13.65
C SER A 83 -4.14 4.43 14.71
N HIS A 84 -4.28 3.19 14.31
CA HIS A 84 -4.56 2.05 15.17
C HIS A 84 -3.59 0.92 14.84
N THR A 85 -3.13 0.22 15.87
CA THR A 85 -2.07 -0.78 15.75
C THR A 85 -2.46 -1.93 14.82
N ASP A 86 -3.73 -2.33 14.83
CA ASP A 86 -4.21 -3.46 14.03
C ASP A 86 -5.67 -3.26 13.62
N LEU A 87 -6.05 -3.77 12.46
CA LEU A 87 -7.44 -3.81 12.04
C LEU A 87 -8.18 -4.85 12.86
N SER A 88 -9.22 -4.43 13.57
CA SER A 88 -10.14 -5.34 14.24
C SER A 88 -11.55 -5.30 13.64
N GLN A 89 -12.32 -6.36 13.85
CA GLN A 89 -13.73 -6.34 13.48
C GLN A 89 -14.50 -5.24 14.22
N GLU A 90 -14.16 -4.98 15.48
CA GLU A 90 -14.77 -3.91 16.25
C GLU A 90 -14.50 -2.54 15.63
N LEU A 91 -13.23 -2.23 15.31
CA LEU A 91 -12.89 -0.98 14.63
C LEU A 91 -13.61 -0.83 13.28
N ALA A 92 -13.69 -1.91 12.49
CA ALA A 92 -14.33 -1.86 11.19
C ALA A 92 -15.86 -1.72 11.27
N LEU A 93 -16.53 -2.41 12.21
CA LEU A 93 -17.98 -2.48 12.25
C LEU A 93 -18.63 -1.40 13.14
N ASP A 94 -17.97 -1.05 14.25
CA ASP A 94 -18.44 -0.04 15.21
C ASP A 94 -17.33 0.97 15.55
N PRO A 95 -16.87 1.74 14.55
CA PRO A 95 -15.76 2.66 14.76
C PRO A 95 -16.12 3.81 15.69
N PRO A 96 -15.17 4.28 16.52
CA PRO A 96 -15.30 5.55 17.23
C PRO A 96 -15.62 6.72 16.27
N ALA A 97 -16.26 7.75 16.81
CA ALA A 97 -16.73 8.89 16.00
C ALA A 97 -15.61 9.54 15.17
N GLU A 98 -14.39 9.67 15.71
CA GLU A 98 -13.24 10.21 14.99
C GLU A 98 -12.85 9.36 13.77
N TRP A 99 -13.02 8.04 13.83
CA TRP A 99 -12.77 7.13 12.71
C TRP A 99 -13.86 7.22 11.66
N SER A 100 -15.13 7.19 12.06
CA SER A 100 -16.27 7.28 11.13
C SER A 100 -16.38 8.64 10.44
N GLN A 101 -15.84 9.70 11.03
CA GLN A 101 -15.81 11.06 10.47
C GLN A 101 -14.55 11.34 9.62
N ALA A 102 -13.60 10.42 9.56
CA ALA A 102 -12.45 10.55 8.68
C ALA A 102 -12.88 10.52 7.20
N GLU A 103 -12.09 11.12 6.34
CA GLU A 103 -12.34 11.15 4.90
C GLU A 103 -12.10 9.77 4.27
N ARG A 104 -11.02 9.10 4.70
CA ARG A 104 -10.66 7.76 4.25
C ARG A 104 -9.79 7.03 5.25
N TRP A 105 -9.76 5.68 5.14
CA TRP A 105 -8.83 4.84 5.90
C TRP A 105 -7.94 4.09 4.94
N ARG A 106 -6.71 3.78 5.39
CA ARG A 106 -5.80 2.85 4.72
C ARG A 106 -5.35 1.80 5.69
N VAL A 107 -5.29 0.57 5.21
CA VAL A 107 -4.95 -0.59 6.02
C VAL A 107 -3.77 -1.30 5.39
N HIS A 108 -2.71 -1.50 6.17
CA HIS A 108 -1.54 -2.25 5.76
C HIS A 108 -1.88 -3.75 5.63
N PHE A 109 -2.62 -4.05 4.60
CA PHE A 109 -2.94 -5.40 4.14
C PHE A 109 -2.59 -5.44 2.67
N HIS A 110 -1.57 -6.21 2.30
CA HIS A 110 -1.13 -6.26 0.90
C HIS A 110 -2.21 -6.85 0.01
N VAL A 111 -2.50 -6.15 -1.06
CA VAL A 111 -3.47 -6.57 -2.08
C VAL A 111 -2.81 -6.61 -3.45
N PRO A 112 -3.31 -7.43 -4.38
CA PRO A 112 -2.71 -7.54 -5.70
C PRO A 112 -2.54 -6.18 -6.39
N VAL A 113 -1.36 -5.92 -6.91
CA VAL A 113 -1.01 -4.63 -7.56
C VAL A 113 -1.78 -4.37 -8.86
N ASP A 114 -2.41 -5.41 -9.42
CA ASP A 114 -3.29 -5.33 -10.57
C ASP A 114 -4.75 -4.98 -10.20
N ALA A 115 -5.07 -4.88 -8.91
CA ALA A 115 -6.43 -4.60 -8.44
C ALA A 115 -6.63 -3.10 -8.16
N ASP A 116 -7.50 -2.45 -8.93
CA ASP A 116 -7.95 -1.08 -8.62
C ASP A 116 -8.95 -1.05 -7.45
N ARG A 117 -9.76 -2.10 -7.32
CA ARG A 117 -10.79 -2.24 -6.29
C ARG A 117 -10.95 -3.68 -5.83
N LEU A 118 -11.39 -3.82 -4.57
CA LEU A 118 -11.78 -5.09 -3.94
C LEU A 118 -13.25 -4.98 -3.49
N GLY A 119 -14.17 -5.19 -4.42
CA GLY A 119 -15.59 -4.94 -4.19
C GLY A 119 -15.87 -3.46 -3.90
N PRO A 120 -16.39 -3.09 -2.71
CA PRO A 120 -16.65 -1.70 -2.35
C PRO A 120 -15.39 -0.94 -1.88
N LEU A 121 -14.26 -1.63 -1.69
CA LEU A 121 -13.01 -1.04 -1.22
C LEU A 121 -12.14 -0.61 -2.40
N GLY A 122 -11.39 0.48 -2.24
CA GLY A 122 -10.30 0.91 -3.11
C GLY A 122 -8.97 0.25 -2.73
N THR A 123 -7.93 0.65 -3.44
CA THR A 123 -6.53 0.26 -3.15
C THR A 123 -5.62 1.47 -3.30
N THR A 124 -4.41 1.39 -2.75
CA THR A 124 -3.37 2.43 -2.91
C THR A 124 -2.59 2.28 -4.23
N ARG A 125 -3.20 1.69 -5.26
CA ARG A 125 -2.59 1.56 -6.59
C ARG A 125 -2.23 2.91 -7.24
N PRO A 126 -3.01 4.01 -7.06
CA PRO A 126 -2.60 5.34 -7.54
C PRO A 126 -1.26 5.81 -6.94
N GLU A 127 -1.02 5.53 -5.66
CA GLU A 127 0.23 5.83 -4.97
C GLU A 127 1.40 4.98 -5.51
N LEU A 128 1.14 3.71 -5.83
CA LEU A 128 2.14 2.85 -6.49
C LEU A 128 2.55 3.44 -7.85
N ILE A 129 1.60 3.87 -8.67
CA ILE A 129 1.89 4.49 -9.98
C ILE A 129 2.73 5.75 -9.78
N GLN A 130 2.38 6.62 -8.82
CA GLN A 130 3.17 7.81 -8.51
C GLN A 130 4.60 7.47 -8.04
N ALA A 131 4.75 6.43 -7.21
CA ALA A 131 6.05 5.97 -6.76
C ALA A 131 6.91 5.48 -7.93
N LEU A 132 6.36 4.64 -8.81
CA LEU A 132 7.06 4.12 -9.99
C LEU A 132 7.50 5.25 -10.93
N HIS A 133 6.64 6.24 -11.16
CA HIS A 133 6.99 7.42 -11.94
C HIS A 133 8.16 8.20 -11.30
N ALA A 134 8.11 8.45 -10.00
CA ALA A 134 9.19 9.16 -9.30
C ALA A 134 10.50 8.37 -9.29
N LEU A 135 10.44 7.04 -9.14
CA LEU A 135 11.59 6.15 -9.22
C LEU A 135 12.23 6.12 -10.61
N GLY A 136 11.41 6.22 -11.67
CA GLY A 136 11.88 6.31 -13.06
C GLY A 136 12.71 7.57 -13.36
N GLN A 137 12.66 8.59 -12.50
CA GLN A 137 13.47 9.82 -12.63
C GLN A 137 14.85 9.69 -11.96
N LEU A 138 15.12 8.60 -11.23
CA LEU A 138 16.43 8.37 -10.61
C LEU A 138 17.51 8.13 -11.67
N SER A 139 18.73 8.57 -11.39
CA SER A 139 19.90 8.35 -12.27
C SER A 139 20.46 6.93 -12.17
N TYR A 140 19.81 6.04 -11.46
CA TYR A 140 20.19 4.65 -11.24
C TYR A 140 18.92 3.80 -11.03
N GLU A 141 19.05 2.50 -11.19
CA GLU A 141 17.93 1.55 -11.02
C GLU A 141 18.02 0.87 -9.65
N PRO A 142 17.01 1.03 -8.77
CA PRO A 142 16.90 0.25 -7.56
C PRO A 142 16.47 -1.19 -7.88
N HIS A 143 16.72 -2.13 -6.96
CA HIS A 143 16.14 -3.47 -7.05
C HIS A 143 14.63 -3.39 -6.77
N LEU A 144 13.81 -3.91 -7.71
CA LEU A 144 12.36 -3.93 -7.59
C LEU A 144 11.87 -5.33 -7.19
N GLU A 145 11.02 -5.41 -6.18
CA GLU A 145 10.45 -6.65 -5.68
C GLU A 145 8.94 -6.50 -5.50
N VAL A 146 8.15 -7.32 -6.19
CA VAL A 146 6.71 -7.40 -5.94
C VAL A 146 6.49 -8.20 -4.66
N GLU A 147 5.80 -7.61 -3.69
CA GLU A 147 5.58 -8.19 -2.38
C GLU A 147 4.09 -8.20 -2.01
N THR A 148 3.43 -9.34 -2.23
CA THR A 148 2.06 -9.59 -1.79
C THR A 148 2.04 -10.86 -0.94
N TYR A 149 2.45 -10.76 0.32
CA TYR A 149 2.55 -11.90 1.24
C TYR A 149 1.19 -12.41 1.72
N THR A 150 0.13 -11.65 1.52
CA THR A 150 -1.23 -11.95 2.02
C THR A 150 -2.03 -12.90 1.13
N TRP A 151 -1.51 -13.34 -0.01
CA TRP A 151 -2.21 -14.26 -0.91
C TRP A 151 -2.92 -15.42 -0.19
N PRO A 152 -2.32 -16.08 0.83
CA PRO A 152 -2.98 -17.20 1.53
C PRO A 152 -4.18 -16.80 2.40
N VAL A 153 -4.30 -15.51 2.75
CA VAL A 153 -5.35 -14.95 3.63
C VAL A 153 -6.29 -13.99 2.92
N LEU A 154 -6.09 -13.75 1.61
CA LEU A 154 -6.99 -12.93 0.80
C LEU A 154 -8.39 -13.57 0.73
N PRO A 155 -9.45 -12.83 1.06
CA PRO A 155 -10.82 -13.34 0.98
C PRO A 155 -11.17 -13.84 -0.42
N GLY A 156 -11.70 -15.07 -0.52
CA GLY A 156 -12.15 -15.66 -1.79
C GLY A 156 -11.07 -16.30 -2.65
N VAL A 157 -9.79 -16.20 -2.28
CA VAL A 157 -8.68 -16.84 -3.02
C VAL A 157 -8.55 -18.32 -2.64
N LYS A 158 -8.37 -19.17 -3.65
CA LYS A 158 -8.08 -20.61 -3.47
C LYS A 158 -6.59 -20.85 -3.55
N SER A 159 -6.09 -21.88 -2.90
CA SER A 159 -4.65 -22.20 -2.85
C SER A 159 -3.99 -22.41 -4.23
N GLY A 160 -4.75 -22.77 -5.26
CA GLY A 160 -4.26 -22.90 -6.65
C GLY A 160 -4.08 -21.57 -7.39
N ASP A 161 -4.63 -20.47 -6.86
CA ASP A 161 -4.67 -19.19 -7.55
C ASP A 161 -3.41 -18.34 -7.29
N VAL A 162 -2.60 -18.71 -6.29
CA VAL A 162 -1.44 -17.91 -5.83
C VAL A 162 -0.42 -17.73 -6.95
N THR A 163 0.02 -18.80 -7.62
CA THR A 163 1.04 -18.72 -8.69
C THR A 163 0.55 -17.88 -9.87
N ALA A 164 -0.71 -18.06 -10.27
CA ALA A 164 -1.30 -17.26 -11.33
C ALA A 164 -1.46 -15.79 -10.93
N GLY A 165 -1.79 -15.54 -9.67
CA GLY A 165 -1.86 -14.21 -9.08
C GLY A 165 -0.51 -13.49 -9.11
N MET A 166 0.53 -14.13 -8.57
CA MET A 166 1.90 -13.58 -8.58
C MET A 166 2.40 -13.30 -10.01
N ALA A 167 2.08 -14.19 -10.96
CA ALA A 167 2.46 -13.98 -12.36
C ALA A 167 1.77 -12.73 -12.96
N ARG A 168 0.48 -12.51 -12.65
CA ARG A 168 -0.24 -11.29 -13.08
C ARG A 168 0.38 -10.04 -12.47
N GLU A 169 0.70 -10.04 -11.19
CA GLU A 169 1.32 -8.89 -10.52
C GLU A 169 2.66 -8.53 -11.15
N LEU A 170 3.51 -9.52 -11.46
CA LEU A 170 4.79 -9.29 -12.15
C LEU A 170 4.59 -8.70 -13.55
N ILE A 171 3.59 -9.19 -14.30
CA ILE A 171 3.27 -8.67 -15.64
C ILE A 171 2.78 -7.22 -15.53
N THR A 172 1.81 -6.96 -14.65
CA THR A 172 1.26 -5.62 -14.43
C THR A 172 2.34 -4.63 -13.98
N THR A 173 3.19 -5.02 -13.03
CA THR A 173 4.31 -4.18 -12.58
C THR A 173 5.23 -3.82 -13.73
N ARG A 174 5.60 -4.81 -14.56
CA ARG A 174 6.43 -4.56 -15.74
C ARG A 174 5.77 -3.59 -16.72
N GLU A 175 4.47 -3.76 -16.97
CA GLU A 175 3.70 -2.87 -17.86
C GLU A 175 3.66 -1.44 -17.31
N LEU A 176 3.44 -1.26 -16.01
CA LEU A 176 3.46 0.06 -15.36
C LEU A 176 4.82 0.75 -15.53
N ILE A 177 5.92 0.03 -15.33
CA ILE A 177 7.27 0.57 -15.50
C ILE A 177 7.56 0.96 -16.95
N THR A 178 7.13 0.14 -17.92
CA THR A 178 7.42 0.37 -19.35
C THR A 178 6.52 1.40 -20.01
N SER A 179 5.31 1.63 -19.48
CA SER A 179 4.38 2.66 -20.02
C SER A 179 4.82 4.09 -19.68
N GLU A 180 5.76 4.25 -18.75
CA GLU A 180 6.27 5.52 -18.26
C GLU A 180 7.64 5.90 -18.87
N SER A 181 8.20 5.02 -19.70
CA SER A 181 9.47 5.23 -20.42
C SER A 181 9.21 5.78 -21.82
#